data_623d6bba431d550b41778615e566f712
#
_entry.id   623d6bba431d550b41778615e566f712
#
_cell.length_a   1.000
_cell.length_b   1.000
_cell.length_c   1.000
_cell.angle_alpha   90.00
_cell.angle_beta   90.00
_cell.angle_gamma   90.00
#
_symmetry.space_group_name_H-M   'P 1'
#
loop_
_entity.id
_entity.type
_entity.pdbx_description
1 polymer ?
#
loop_
_entity_poly.entity_id
_entity_poly.type
_entity_poly.pdbx_seq_one_letter_code
_entity_poly.pdbx_strand_id
1 'polypeptide(L)'
;GDLFDFWFEYNKVVPKGFVRVLGKLAELSDLGIPIYFFVGNHDMWMNGYFEKELNIKVFHKPHEFVINNKKFLIGHGDGLGPGDIGFKRMKKLFKSSIAKFLFKWVHPDFGVRIAQYLSTKNKLLSGKEDVIFKGEENEWLAQYCKKILKQENFDFFLFGHRHLPLDIKLSEDSRYINLGDWISYFSYAVFDGTDIELKFQKDKS
;
A
#
# COMPACT_ATOMS: atom_id res chain seq x y z
N GLY A 1 1.39 1.25 -1.90
CA GLY A 1 -0.01 1.56 -2.14
C GLY A 1 -0.47 2.81 -1.41
N ASP A 2 -1.70 3.20 -1.66
CA ASP A 2 -2.28 4.45 -1.12
C ASP A 2 -1.46 5.70 -1.49
N LEU A 3 -0.91 5.70 -2.71
CA LEU A 3 -0.23 6.87 -3.27
C LEU A 3 -1.22 8.01 -3.51
N PHE A 4 -2.48 7.68 -3.74
CA PHE A 4 -3.58 8.59 -4.01
C PHE A 4 -4.65 8.47 -2.92
N ASP A 5 -5.34 9.58 -2.60
CA ASP A 5 -6.52 9.52 -1.73
C ASP A 5 -7.67 8.73 -2.36
N PHE A 6 -7.71 8.70 -3.68
CA PHE A 6 -8.62 7.90 -4.49
C PHE A 6 -8.11 7.79 -5.93
N TRP A 7 -8.13 6.58 -6.48
CA TRP A 7 -7.79 6.32 -7.88
C TRP A 7 -8.83 5.44 -8.55
N PHE A 8 -9.31 5.84 -9.72
CA PHE A 8 -10.19 5.06 -10.58
C PHE A 8 -9.85 5.32 -12.04
N GLU A 9 -9.66 4.28 -12.80
CA GLU A 9 -9.38 4.36 -14.24
C GLU A 9 -10.68 4.22 -15.04
N TYR A 10 -11.19 5.34 -15.52
CA TYR A 10 -12.22 5.36 -16.56
C TYR A 10 -11.61 4.94 -17.90
N ASN A 11 -12.44 4.75 -18.93
CA ASN A 11 -11.90 4.32 -20.23
C ASN A 11 -10.98 5.35 -20.91
N LYS A 12 -11.18 6.64 -20.66
CA LYS A 12 -10.47 7.75 -21.33
C LYS A 12 -9.94 8.81 -20.37
N VAL A 13 -10.23 8.70 -19.07
CA VAL A 13 -9.83 9.70 -18.08
C VAL A 13 -9.38 9.04 -16.80
N VAL A 14 -8.46 9.70 -16.10
CA VAL A 14 -8.00 9.39 -14.75
C VAL A 14 -8.20 10.62 -13.86
N PRO A 15 -8.23 10.48 -12.52
CA PRO A 15 -8.37 11.61 -11.62
C PRO A 15 -7.27 12.65 -11.83
N LYS A 16 -7.65 13.93 -11.86
CA LYS A 16 -6.70 15.03 -11.94
C LYS A 16 -6.06 15.35 -10.58
N GLY A 17 -5.00 16.16 -10.58
CA GLY A 17 -4.32 16.63 -9.37
C GLY A 17 -3.01 15.90 -9.09
N PHE A 18 -2.73 14.81 -9.79
CA PHE A 18 -1.58 13.94 -9.56
C PHE A 18 -0.46 14.08 -10.60
N VAL A 19 -0.53 15.07 -11.50
CA VAL A 19 0.41 15.22 -12.62
C VAL A 19 1.88 15.28 -12.20
N ARG A 20 2.19 15.87 -11.03
CA ARG A 20 3.57 15.99 -10.54
C ARG A 20 4.14 14.63 -10.11
N VAL A 21 3.38 13.85 -9.37
CA VAL A 21 3.84 12.52 -8.94
C VAL A 21 3.89 11.56 -10.13
N LEU A 22 2.91 11.59 -11.02
CA LEU A 22 2.91 10.78 -12.24
C LEU A 22 4.10 11.14 -13.16
N GLY A 23 4.37 12.44 -13.34
CA GLY A 23 5.53 12.91 -14.10
C GLY A 23 6.86 12.47 -13.49
N LYS A 24 6.98 12.48 -12.14
CA LYS A 24 8.20 11.98 -11.48
C LYS A 24 8.37 10.47 -11.63
N LEU A 25 7.28 9.72 -11.56
CA LEU A 25 7.30 8.28 -11.79
C LEU A 25 7.67 7.94 -13.25
N ALA A 26 7.14 8.69 -14.22
CA ALA A 26 7.52 8.56 -15.62
C ALA A 26 9.02 8.83 -15.82
N GLU A 27 9.53 9.95 -15.30
CA GLU A 27 10.96 10.31 -15.36
C GLU A 27 11.86 9.19 -14.81
N LEU A 28 11.53 8.65 -13.62
CA LEU A 28 12.31 7.57 -13.02
C LEU A 28 12.26 6.29 -13.84
N SER A 29 11.10 5.96 -14.40
CA SER A 29 10.94 4.80 -15.26
C SER A 29 11.73 4.96 -16.58
N ASP A 30 11.69 6.14 -17.20
CA ASP A 30 12.43 6.46 -18.43
C ASP A 30 13.96 6.41 -18.21
N LEU A 31 14.42 6.70 -16.99
CA LEU A 31 15.81 6.52 -16.57
C LEU A 31 16.19 5.04 -16.34
N GLY A 32 15.28 4.10 -16.57
CA GLY A 32 15.50 2.67 -16.38
C GLY A 32 15.50 2.20 -14.92
N ILE A 33 15.04 3.03 -13.97
CA ILE A 33 14.91 2.64 -12.56
C ILE A 33 13.69 1.72 -12.43
N PRO A 34 13.86 0.45 -11.98
CA PRO A 34 12.73 -0.46 -11.83
C PRO A 34 11.84 0.00 -10.67
N ILE A 35 10.57 0.26 -10.99
CA ILE A 35 9.55 0.68 -10.03
C ILE A 35 8.51 -0.42 -9.90
N TYR A 36 8.16 -0.75 -8.65
CA TYR A 36 7.11 -1.71 -8.33
C TYR A 36 6.04 -1.03 -7.49
N PHE A 37 4.79 -1.15 -7.91
CA PHE A 37 3.67 -0.54 -7.20
C PHE A 37 2.78 -1.61 -6.58
N PHE A 38 2.50 -1.48 -5.29
CA PHE A 38 1.55 -2.34 -4.58
C PHE A 38 0.26 -1.58 -4.35
N VAL A 39 -0.83 -2.12 -4.84
CA VAL A 39 -2.15 -1.50 -4.73
C VAL A 39 -2.64 -1.51 -3.29
N GLY A 40 -3.01 -0.35 -2.79
CA GLY A 40 -3.66 -0.18 -1.49
C GLY A 40 -5.19 -0.13 -1.57
N ASN A 41 -5.81 0.27 -0.48
CA ASN A 41 -7.26 0.36 -0.42
C ASN A 41 -7.81 1.64 -1.07
N HIS A 42 -7.04 2.72 -1.15
CA HIS A 42 -7.42 3.97 -1.80
C HIS A 42 -7.21 3.95 -3.33
N ASP A 43 -6.29 3.12 -3.80
CA ASP A 43 -5.99 2.94 -5.23
C ASP A 43 -6.34 1.52 -5.74
N MET A 44 -7.29 0.84 -5.07
CA MET A 44 -7.67 -0.54 -5.36
C MET A 44 -8.26 -0.77 -6.76
N TRP A 45 -8.61 0.29 -7.47
CA TRP A 45 -9.22 0.23 -8.79
C TRP A 45 -8.23 0.55 -9.92
N MET A 46 -6.95 0.43 -9.68
CA MET A 46 -5.94 0.42 -10.74
C MET A 46 -6.23 -0.70 -11.75
N ASN A 47 -6.11 -0.39 -13.05
CA ASN A 47 -6.51 -1.27 -14.13
C ASN A 47 -5.63 -1.16 -15.38
N GLY A 48 -4.35 -0.99 -15.20
CA GLY A 48 -3.36 -1.02 -16.28
C GLY A 48 -2.82 0.33 -16.73
N TYR A 49 -3.22 1.44 -16.14
CA TYR A 49 -2.67 2.75 -16.47
C TYR A 49 -1.16 2.84 -16.16
N PHE A 50 -0.73 2.37 -15.00
CA PHE A 50 0.68 2.40 -14.61
C PHE A 50 1.55 1.53 -15.51
N GLU A 51 1.06 0.35 -15.86
CA GLU A 51 1.79 -0.56 -16.74
C GLU A 51 1.92 0.00 -18.17
N LYS A 52 0.85 0.60 -18.69
CA LYS A 52 0.80 1.06 -20.09
C LYS A 52 1.44 2.42 -20.30
N GLU A 53 1.20 3.36 -19.39
CA GLU A 53 1.61 4.75 -19.55
C GLU A 53 2.96 5.06 -18.86
N LEU A 54 3.31 4.30 -17.80
CA LEU A 54 4.48 4.56 -16.98
C LEU A 54 5.49 3.40 -16.97
N ASN A 55 5.18 2.27 -17.63
CA ASN A 55 6.00 1.05 -17.60
C ASN A 55 6.31 0.56 -16.15
N ILE A 56 5.38 0.74 -15.23
CA ILE A 56 5.51 0.37 -13.81
C ILE A 56 4.73 -0.91 -13.54
N LYS A 57 5.38 -1.92 -12.98
CA LYS A 57 4.73 -3.18 -12.61
C LYS A 57 3.85 -3.01 -11.38
N VAL A 58 2.57 -3.41 -11.48
CA VAL A 58 1.57 -3.28 -10.43
C VAL A 58 1.22 -4.63 -9.82
N PHE A 59 1.23 -4.70 -8.48
CA PHE A 59 0.86 -5.87 -7.70
C PHE A 59 -0.41 -5.61 -6.89
N HIS A 60 -1.41 -6.46 -7.08
CA HIS A 60 -2.70 -6.40 -6.36
C HIS A 60 -2.74 -7.27 -5.10
N LYS A 61 -1.66 -7.97 -4.81
CA LYS A 61 -1.47 -8.85 -3.65
C LYS A 61 -0.02 -8.76 -3.18
N PRO A 62 0.29 -9.18 -1.96
CA PRO A 62 1.68 -9.37 -1.55
C PRO A 62 2.44 -10.23 -2.55
N HIS A 63 3.69 -9.88 -2.78
CA HIS A 63 4.56 -10.55 -3.74
C HIS A 63 5.93 -10.82 -3.12
N GLU A 64 6.49 -11.95 -3.50
CA GLU A 64 7.80 -12.38 -3.04
C GLU A 64 8.90 -11.83 -3.93
N PHE A 65 9.99 -11.40 -3.30
CA PHE A 65 11.22 -11.00 -3.98
C PHE A 65 12.40 -11.69 -3.33
N VAL A 66 13.40 -12.02 -4.13
CA VAL A 66 14.72 -12.42 -3.64
C VAL A 66 15.72 -11.36 -4.10
N ILE A 67 16.33 -10.66 -3.17
CA ILE A 67 17.28 -9.58 -3.40
C ILE A 67 18.53 -9.89 -2.56
N ASN A 68 19.69 -10.06 -3.20
CA ASN A 68 20.96 -10.42 -2.54
C ASN A 68 20.82 -11.60 -1.57
N ASN A 69 20.18 -12.68 -2.03
CA ASN A 69 19.91 -13.90 -1.25
C ASN A 69 19.00 -13.71 -0.02
N LYS A 70 18.39 -12.54 0.14
CA LYS A 70 17.38 -12.27 1.17
C LYS A 70 15.98 -12.40 0.58
N LYS A 71 15.09 -13.06 1.29
CA LYS A 71 13.71 -13.31 0.86
C LYS A 71 12.77 -12.30 1.50
N PHE A 72 12.03 -11.59 0.66
CA PHE A 72 11.10 -10.55 1.04
C PHE A 72 9.67 -10.95 0.70
N LEU A 73 8.72 -10.63 1.58
CA LEU A 73 7.31 -10.53 1.25
C LEU A 73 6.88 -9.08 1.35
N ILE A 74 6.53 -8.47 0.21
CA ILE A 74 6.20 -7.06 0.12
C ILE A 74 4.75 -6.89 -0.30
N GLY A 75 4.02 -5.98 0.35
CA GLY A 75 2.64 -5.68 0.01
C GLY A 75 2.14 -4.39 0.64
N HIS A 76 0.88 -4.02 0.39
CA HIS A 76 0.28 -2.89 1.09
C HIS A 76 -0.12 -3.24 2.53
N GLY A 77 -0.83 -4.34 2.75
CA GLY A 77 -1.21 -4.80 4.08
C GLY A 77 -2.71 -4.82 4.34
N ASP A 78 -3.50 -4.11 3.56
CA ASP A 78 -4.94 -3.97 3.76
C ASP A 78 -5.71 -5.30 3.63
N GLY A 79 -6.50 -5.61 4.65
CA GLY A 79 -7.33 -6.82 4.70
C GLY A 79 -6.55 -8.11 4.94
N LEU A 80 -5.26 -8.04 5.32
CA LEU A 80 -4.46 -9.18 5.77
C LEU A 80 -4.64 -9.40 7.29
N GLY A 81 -4.31 -10.60 7.76
CA GLY A 81 -4.38 -10.94 9.18
C GLY A 81 -5.79 -11.24 9.70
N PRO A 82 -5.91 -11.49 11.01
CA PRO A 82 -7.19 -11.74 11.65
C PRO A 82 -7.99 -10.44 11.83
N GLY A 83 -9.31 -10.53 11.90
CA GLY A 83 -10.19 -9.38 12.17
C GLY A 83 -10.64 -8.64 10.94
N ASP A 84 -11.18 -7.44 11.15
CA ASP A 84 -11.71 -6.50 10.16
C ASP A 84 -12.64 -7.11 9.09
N ILE A 85 -13.59 -7.92 9.55
CA ILE A 85 -14.53 -8.64 8.66
C ILE A 85 -15.37 -7.65 7.84
N GLY A 86 -15.73 -6.51 8.45
CA GLY A 86 -16.50 -5.46 7.78
C GLY A 86 -15.75 -4.89 6.57
N PHE A 87 -14.51 -4.48 6.77
CA PHE A 87 -13.66 -3.97 5.69
C PHE A 87 -13.41 -5.03 4.60
N LYS A 88 -13.13 -6.28 4.98
CA LYS A 88 -12.93 -7.37 4.03
C LYS A 88 -14.14 -7.61 3.14
N ARG A 89 -15.36 -7.55 3.70
CA ARG A 89 -16.62 -7.66 2.95
C ARG A 89 -16.82 -6.47 2.01
N MET A 90 -16.60 -5.26 2.51
CA MET A 90 -16.69 -4.03 1.71
C MET A 90 -15.66 -4.04 0.56
N LYS A 91 -14.41 -4.41 0.84
CA LYS A 91 -13.34 -4.56 -0.16
C LYS A 91 -13.74 -5.56 -1.25
N LYS A 92 -14.33 -6.70 -0.87
CA LYS A 92 -14.81 -7.69 -1.84
C LYS A 92 -15.92 -7.14 -2.73
N LEU A 93 -16.85 -6.36 -2.17
CA LEU A 93 -17.90 -5.70 -2.93
C LEU A 93 -17.33 -4.69 -3.93
N PHE A 94 -16.46 -3.79 -3.49
CA PHE A 94 -15.85 -2.77 -4.35
C PHE A 94 -14.92 -3.36 -5.43
N LYS A 95 -14.26 -4.48 -5.15
CA LYS A 95 -13.46 -5.19 -6.16
C LYS A 95 -14.28 -5.97 -7.18
N SER A 96 -15.61 -6.09 -7.00
CA SER A 96 -16.46 -6.82 -7.94
C SER A 96 -16.52 -6.11 -9.31
N SER A 97 -16.59 -6.90 -10.37
CA SER A 97 -16.71 -6.37 -11.74
C SER A 97 -17.99 -5.55 -11.93
N ILE A 98 -19.05 -5.91 -11.23
CA ILE A 98 -20.34 -5.19 -11.26
C ILE A 98 -20.19 -3.81 -10.64
N ALA A 99 -19.58 -3.70 -9.46
CA ALA A 99 -19.36 -2.40 -8.80
C ALA A 99 -18.49 -1.49 -9.67
N LYS A 100 -17.40 -2.02 -10.25
CA LYS A 100 -16.54 -1.29 -11.18
C LYS A 100 -17.27 -0.85 -12.42
N PHE A 101 -18.10 -1.72 -13.00
CA PHE A 101 -18.91 -1.39 -14.18
C PHE A 101 -19.91 -0.27 -13.87
N LEU A 102 -20.66 -0.37 -12.79
CA LEU A 102 -21.64 0.65 -12.39
C LEU A 102 -20.94 1.98 -12.09
N PHE A 103 -19.80 1.95 -11.41
CA PHE A 103 -19.04 3.18 -11.11
C PHE A 103 -18.53 3.89 -12.38
N LYS A 104 -18.19 3.14 -13.44
CA LYS A 104 -17.79 3.73 -14.74
C LYS A 104 -18.86 4.60 -15.40
N TRP A 105 -20.14 4.37 -15.09
CA TRP A 105 -21.26 5.15 -15.59
C TRP A 105 -21.56 6.39 -14.75
N VAL A 106 -20.98 6.49 -13.56
CA VAL A 106 -21.06 7.72 -12.77
C VAL A 106 -20.15 8.77 -13.40
N HIS A 107 -20.70 9.98 -13.59
CA HIS A 107 -19.89 11.07 -14.12
C HIS A 107 -18.61 11.25 -13.30
N PRO A 108 -17.42 11.38 -13.90
CA PRO A 108 -16.15 11.41 -13.18
C PRO A 108 -16.10 12.44 -12.03
N ASP A 109 -16.63 13.64 -12.25
CA ASP A 109 -16.64 14.69 -11.22
C ASP A 109 -17.43 14.31 -9.97
N PHE A 110 -18.58 13.62 -10.15
CA PHE A 110 -19.36 13.12 -9.02
C PHE A 110 -18.71 11.90 -8.38
N GLY A 111 -18.26 10.94 -9.20
CA GLY A 111 -17.65 9.71 -8.71
C GLY A 111 -16.40 10.00 -7.88
N VAL A 112 -15.48 10.79 -8.40
CA VAL A 112 -14.23 11.16 -7.72
C VAL A 112 -14.54 11.95 -6.44
N ARG A 113 -15.45 12.94 -6.50
CA ARG A 113 -15.83 13.76 -5.34
C ARG A 113 -16.44 12.94 -4.20
N ILE A 114 -17.38 12.04 -4.52
CA ILE A 114 -18.00 11.15 -3.53
C ILE A 114 -16.96 10.21 -2.93
N ALA A 115 -16.13 9.60 -3.76
CA ALA A 115 -15.12 8.67 -3.29
C ALA A 115 -14.07 9.35 -2.41
N GLN A 116 -13.60 10.54 -2.78
CA GLN A 116 -12.69 11.33 -1.94
C GLN A 116 -13.34 11.72 -0.61
N TYR A 117 -14.61 12.13 -0.61
CA TYR A 117 -15.35 12.43 0.62
C TYR A 117 -15.44 11.21 1.54
N LEU A 118 -15.78 10.04 1.01
CA LEU A 118 -15.85 8.80 1.78
C LEU A 118 -14.47 8.37 2.29
N SER A 119 -13.43 8.51 1.48
CA SER A 119 -12.05 8.22 1.85
C SER A 119 -11.60 9.09 3.03
N THR A 120 -11.80 10.40 2.93
CA THR A 120 -11.45 11.36 3.98
C THR A 120 -12.24 11.10 5.28
N LYS A 121 -13.53 10.80 5.17
CA LYS A 121 -14.39 10.50 6.33
C LYS A 121 -13.94 9.22 7.05
N ASN A 122 -13.61 8.17 6.31
CA ASN A 122 -13.09 6.93 6.90
C ASN A 122 -11.75 7.18 7.61
N LYS A 123 -10.85 7.96 7.02
CA LYS A 123 -9.57 8.33 7.64
C LYS A 123 -9.75 9.09 8.96
N LEU A 124 -10.76 9.96 9.07
CA LEU A 124 -11.09 10.67 10.30
C LEU A 124 -11.66 9.76 11.39
N LEU A 125 -12.34 8.67 11.01
CA LEU A 125 -12.97 7.74 11.94
C LEU A 125 -11.99 6.64 12.41
N SER A 126 -11.19 6.06 11.53
CA SER A 126 -10.25 4.98 11.84
C SER A 126 -8.85 5.46 12.22
N GLY A 127 -8.43 6.62 11.73
CA GLY A 127 -7.05 7.10 11.84
C GLY A 127 -6.53 7.33 13.26
N LYS A 128 -7.42 7.51 14.25
CA LYS A 128 -6.99 7.65 15.66
C LYS A 128 -6.56 6.34 16.30
N GLU A 129 -7.12 5.23 15.87
CA GLU A 129 -6.74 3.90 16.39
C GLU A 129 -5.55 3.29 15.64
N ASP A 130 -5.40 3.62 14.37
CA ASP A 130 -4.36 3.08 13.51
C ASP A 130 -2.95 3.57 13.83
N VAL A 131 -2.82 4.71 14.50
CA VAL A 131 -1.52 5.27 14.93
C VAL A 131 -1.05 4.82 16.32
N ILE A 132 -1.83 3.97 17.02
CA ILE A 132 -1.47 3.50 18.36
C ILE A 132 -0.91 2.09 18.26
N PHE A 133 0.34 1.90 18.71
CA PHE A 133 0.90 0.57 18.88
C PHE A 133 0.34 -0.08 20.15
N LYS A 134 -0.47 -1.10 20.00
CA LYS A 134 -1.14 -1.85 21.09
C LYS A 134 -0.37 -3.12 21.48
N GLY A 135 0.92 -3.20 21.14
CA GLY A 135 1.75 -4.38 21.34
C GLY A 135 1.72 -5.35 20.16
N GLU A 136 2.75 -6.17 20.07
CA GLU A 136 2.96 -7.09 18.94
C GLU A 136 1.82 -8.10 18.78
N GLU A 137 1.24 -8.56 19.90
CA GLU A 137 0.14 -9.53 19.90
C GLU A 137 -1.16 -8.96 19.32
N ASN A 138 -1.31 -7.63 19.35
CA ASN A 138 -2.45 -6.93 18.79
C ASN A 138 -2.16 -6.33 17.41
N GLU A 139 -0.92 -6.45 16.91
CA GLU A 139 -0.53 -6.03 15.58
C GLU A 139 -0.89 -7.12 14.55
N TRP A 140 -2.03 -6.96 13.91
CA TRP A 140 -2.61 -7.97 13.02
C TRP A 140 -1.76 -8.28 11.79
N LEU A 141 -0.92 -7.34 11.29
CA LEU A 141 0.05 -7.63 10.25
C LEU A 141 1.22 -8.47 10.76
N ALA A 142 1.68 -8.25 12.00
CA ALA A 142 2.68 -9.13 12.62
C ALA A 142 2.12 -10.54 12.80
N GLN A 143 0.86 -10.67 13.22
CA GLN A 143 0.16 -11.96 13.30
C GLN A 143 0.07 -12.67 11.94
N TYR A 144 -0.23 -11.89 10.88
CA TYR A 144 -0.22 -12.41 9.52
C TYR A 144 1.15 -12.94 9.12
N CYS A 145 2.22 -12.17 9.36
CA CYS A 145 3.60 -12.57 9.07
C CYS A 145 4.00 -13.83 9.84
N LYS A 146 3.69 -13.90 11.14
CA LYS A 146 3.93 -15.11 11.96
C LYS A 146 3.20 -16.34 11.41
N LYS A 147 1.99 -16.16 10.88
CA LYS A 147 1.26 -17.27 10.25
C LYS A 147 1.95 -17.75 8.97
N ILE A 148 2.48 -16.84 8.16
CA ILE A 148 3.23 -17.17 6.95
C ILE A 148 4.53 -17.90 7.31
N LEU A 149 5.28 -17.43 8.32
CA LEU A 149 6.52 -18.05 8.80
C LEU A 149 6.36 -19.52 9.25
N LYS A 150 5.15 -19.93 9.62
CA LYS A 150 4.89 -21.37 9.90
C LYS A 150 4.92 -22.26 8.65
N GLN A 151 4.81 -21.66 7.47
CA GLN A 151 4.71 -22.37 6.19
C GLN A 151 5.97 -22.16 5.34
N GLU A 152 6.56 -20.99 5.41
CA GLU A 152 7.65 -20.58 4.55
C GLU A 152 8.50 -19.49 5.22
N ASN A 153 9.82 -19.58 5.06
CA ASN A 153 10.75 -18.63 5.64
C ASN A 153 10.88 -17.37 4.77
N PHE A 154 10.88 -16.22 5.45
CA PHE A 154 11.19 -14.90 4.89
C PHE A 154 12.13 -14.17 5.83
N ASP A 155 13.13 -13.47 5.26
CA ASP A 155 13.99 -12.60 6.04
C ASP A 155 13.25 -11.30 6.41
N PHE A 156 12.46 -10.74 5.46
CA PHE A 156 11.79 -9.47 5.66
C PHE A 156 10.35 -9.46 5.15
N PHE A 157 9.47 -8.91 5.97
CA PHE A 157 8.09 -8.57 5.60
C PHE A 157 7.95 -7.05 5.58
N LEU A 158 7.61 -6.47 4.41
CA LEU A 158 7.43 -5.03 4.26
C LEU A 158 5.98 -4.71 3.91
N PHE A 159 5.35 -3.95 4.78
CA PHE A 159 3.98 -3.50 4.59
C PHE A 159 3.82 -2.01 4.92
N GLY A 160 2.73 -1.43 4.45
CA GLY A 160 2.24 -0.11 4.83
C GLY A 160 0.91 -0.22 5.59
N HIS A 161 -0.08 0.61 5.18
CA HIS A 161 -1.47 0.61 5.62
C HIS A 161 -1.72 1.02 7.07
N ARG A 162 -0.85 0.68 8.03
CA ARG A 162 -1.02 0.99 9.45
C ARG A 162 -0.70 2.45 9.81
N HIS A 163 -0.17 3.25 8.88
CA HIS A 163 0.25 4.62 9.14
C HIS A 163 1.16 4.79 10.38
N LEU A 164 1.78 3.70 10.83
CA LEU A 164 2.65 3.67 12.00
C LEU A 164 3.96 2.98 11.62
N PRO A 165 5.12 3.68 11.67
CA PRO A 165 6.40 3.05 11.39
C PRO A 165 6.71 2.04 12.49
N LEU A 166 6.90 0.78 12.10
CA LEU A 166 7.20 -0.33 13.00
C LEU A 166 8.36 -1.14 12.45
N ASP A 167 9.17 -1.67 13.35
CA ASP A 167 10.21 -2.64 13.08
C ASP A 167 10.18 -3.70 14.19
N ILE A 168 9.64 -4.87 13.88
CA ILE A 168 9.37 -5.92 14.85
C ILE A 168 10.14 -7.18 14.46
N LYS A 169 10.96 -7.68 15.36
CA LYS A 169 11.63 -8.96 15.21
C LYS A 169 10.64 -10.09 15.43
N LEU A 170 10.35 -10.87 14.40
CA LEU A 170 9.40 -12.00 14.46
C LEU A 170 10.06 -13.31 14.88
N SER A 171 11.33 -13.50 14.51
CA SER A 171 12.21 -14.61 14.87
C SER A 171 13.66 -14.15 14.84
N GLU A 172 14.63 -15.06 15.06
CA GLU A 172 16.05 -14.72 14.97
C GLU A 172 16.43 -14.16 13.58
N ASP A 173 15.85 -14.70 12.52
CA ASP A 173 16.19 -14.39 11.13
C ASP A 173 15.10 -13.65 10.37
N SER A 174 14.02 -13.21 11.03
CA SER A 174 12.89 -12.60 10.34
C SER A 174 12.40 -11.33 11.03
N ARG A 175 12.13 -10.28 10.22
CA ARG A 175 11.62 -8.98 10.68
C ARG A 175 10.38 -8.55 9.90
N TYR A 176 9.43 -7.94 10.62
CA TYR A 176 8.30 -7.23 10.04
C TYR A 176 8.54 -5.73 10.14
N ILE A 177 8.51 -5.05 9.01
CA ILE A 177 8.66 -3.60 8.89
C ILE A 177 7.37 -3.01 8.33
N ASN A 178 6.74 -2.09 9.07
CA ASN A 178 5.71 -1.22 8.54
C ASN A 178 6.30 0.14 8.18
N LEU A 179 6.07 0.57 6.95
CA LEU A 179 6.71 1.77 6.41
C LEU A 179 6.15 3.08 6.97
N GLY A 180 5.06 3.03 7.76
CA GLY A 180 4.40 4.24 8.23
C GLY A 180 3.68 4.97 7.11
N ASP A 181 3.77 6.31 7.12
CA ASP A 181 3.12 7.18 6.14
C ASP A 181 4.00 8.36 5.71
N TRP A 182 3.58 9.06 4.65
CA TRP A 182 4.15 10.33 4.19
C TRP A 182 3.28 11.54 4.57
N ILE A 183 2.50 11.43 5.65
CA ILE A 183 1.62 12.48 6.18
C ILE A 183 2.16 13.00 7.51
N SER A 184 2.51 12.07 8.41
CA SER A 184 2.93 12.38 9.78
C SER A 184 4.38 11.99 10.05
N TYR A 185 4.83 10.86 9.50
CA TYR A 185 6.14 10.29 9.83
C TYR A 185 7.18 10.50 8.73
N PHE A 186 6.77 10.66 7.46
CA PHE A 186 7.66 10.77 6.30
C PHE A 186 8.72 9.66 6.30
N SER A 187 8.28 8.43 6.57
CA SER A 187 9.15 7.29 6.78
C SER A 187 9.23 6.39 5.54
N TYR A 188 10.38 5.76 5.38
CA TYR A 188 10.68 4.83 4.30
C TYR A 188 11.72 3.82 4.77
N ALA A 189 11.85 2.69 4.07
CA ALA A 189 12.89 1.71 4.37
C ALA A 189 13.93 1.65 3.26
N VAL A 190 15.17 1.39 3.64
CA VAL A 190 16.29 1.20 2.73
C VAL A 190 16.93 -0.15 3.01
N PHE A 191 17.06 -0.96 1.98
CA PHE A 191 17.85 -2.19 2.02
C PHE A 191 19.24 -1.90 1.46
N ASP A 192 20.29 -2.12 2.24
CA ASP A 192 21.68 -1.84 1.86
C ASP A 192 22.35 -3.00 1.11
N GLY A 193 21.60 -4.10 0.91
CA GLY A 193 22.11 -5.36 0.34
C GLY A 193 22.28 -6.45 1.37
N THR A 194 22.18 -6.15 2.66
CA THR A 194 22.36 -7.08 3.77
C THR A 194 21.20 -6.99 4.76
N ASP A 195 20.85 -5.78 5.18
CA ASP A 195 19.82 -5.50 6.18
C ASP A 195 18.93 -4.32 5.77
N ILE A 196 17.79 -4.16 6.45
CA ILE A 196 16.84 -3.07 6.23
C ILE A 196 16.91 -2.09 7.39
N GLU A 197 16.98 -0.80 7.02
CA GLU A 197 16.88 0.32 7.95
C GLU A 197 15.62 1.13 7.66
N LEU A 198 14.80 1.36 8.69
CA LEU A 198 13.67 2.29 8.64
C LEU A 198 14.18 3.71 8.86
N LYS A 199 13.98 4.57 7.86
CA LYS A 199 14.47 5.96 7.85
C LYS A 199 13.32 6.95 7.86
N PHE A 200 13.63 8.16 8.31
CA PHE A 200 12.70 9.27 8.38
C PHE A 200 13.26 10.45 7.61
N GLN A 201 12.47 10.98 6.67
CA GLN A 201 12.84 12.21 5.99
C GLN A 201 12.72 13.36 7.00
N LYS A 202 13.84 13.99 7.34
CA LYS A 202 13.80 15.23 8.12
C LYS A 202 13.23 16.33 7.23
N ASP A 203 12.30 17.11 7.76
CA ASP A 203 11.85 18.33 7.09
C ASP A 203 13.07 19.15 6.69
N LYS A 204 13.13 19.51 5.42
CA LYS A 204 13.99 20.62 5.02
C LYS A 204 13.27 21.88 5.52
N SER A 205 13.58 22.27 6.75
CA SER A 205 13.25 23.60 7.28
C SER A 205 13.74 24.72 6.35
#